data_fd3b576c5abc30fefe927bc5964af05e
#
_entry.id   fd3b576c5abc30fefe927bc5964af05e
#
_cell.length_a   1.000
_cell.length_b   1.000
_cell.length_c   1.000
_cell.angle_alpha   90.00
_cell.angle_beta   90.00
_cell.angle_gamma   90.00
#
_symmetry.space_group_name_H-M   'P 1'
#
loop_
_entity.id
_entity.type
_entity.pdbx_description
1 polymer ?
#
loop_
_entity_poly.entity_id
_entity_poly.type
_entity_poly.pdbx_seq_one_letter_code
_entity_poly.pdbx_strand_id
1 'polypeptide(L)'
;MKKYLIALALVGFATTSCYEKLNIAPPNRITNDQIQELLKSNPEKAEAIMSSVAAGMVPLFHEKDIRDMGSADTRYYNYADVACMRNLEANDIAAMGTDLSGSVWGMAEYNLITVFGEHDDKVPPYWYLCWDNITAANKLLDNLPMSTVGDNKKLKQYRAMGLVTRAYFYNYLMENFQQAYMLDGQANYDNKLGMMLYTSFDPQQPYKARASAAETYDSILKWSKEAVTLMKEAEVGYTSDITDIDLGVCNFN
;
A
#
# COMPACT_ATOMS: atom_id res chain seq x y z
N MET A 1 -32.12 48.35 -2.45
CA MET A 1 -32.08 46.90 -2.09
C MET A 1 -32.03 46.00 -3.31
N LYS A 2 -32.86 46.08 -4.32
CA LYS A 2 -32.86 45.21 -5.52
C LYS A 2 -31.53 45.19 -6.28
N LYS A 3 -30.82 46.34 -6.40
CA LYS A 3 -29.53 46.43 -7.12
C LYS A 3 -28.40 45.64 -6.42
N TYR A 4 -28.40 45.54 -5.10
CA TYR A 4 -27.39 44.77 -4.33
C TYR A 4 -27.65 43.27 -4.35
N LEU A 5 -28.92 42.85 -4.46
CA LEU A 5 -29.28 41.46 -4.63
C LEU A 5 -28.85 40.90 -6.01
N ILE A 6 -28.94 41.73 -7.07
CA ILE A 6 -28.46 41.33 -8.41
C ILE A 6 -26.94 41.24 -8.45
N ALA A 7 -26.24 42.16 -7.79
CA ALA A 7 -24.77 42.10 -7.68
C ALA A 7 -24.30 40.90 -6.88
N LEU A 8 -24.99 40.53 -5.77
CA LEU A 8 -24.67 39.33 -4.98
C LEU A 8 -24.92 38.04 -5.75
N ALA A 9 -25.97 37.97 -6.54
CA ALA A 9 -26.26 36.81 -7.41
C ALA A 9 -25.21 36.65 -8.52
N LEU A 10 -24.74 37.74 -9.15
CA LEU A 10 -23.69 37.69 -10.14
C LEU A 10 -22.32 37.24 -9.61
N VAL A 11 -21.96 37.62 -8.38
CA VAL A 11 -20.75 37.15 -7.71
C VAL A 11 -20.86 35.65 -7.37
N GLY A 12 -22.02 35.16 -6.95
CA GLY A 12 -22.26 33.73 -6.67
C GLY A 12 -22.12 32.83 -7.92
N PHE A 13 -22.52 33.31 -9.10
CA PHE A 13 -22.33 32.57 -10.36
C PHE A 13 -20.90 32.58 -10.89
N ALA A 14 -20.09 33.58 -10.56
CA ALA A 14 -18.70 33.65 -11.00
C ALA A 14 -17.74 32.71 -10.23
N THR A 15 -18.10 32.28 -9.03
CA THR A 15 -17.25 31.42 -8.20
C THR A 15 -17.43 29.92 -8.48
N THR A 16 -18.53 29.49 -9.11
CA THR A 16 -18.78 28.09 -9.44
C THR A 16 -18.09 27.62 -10.73
N SER A 17 -17.70 28.54 -11.63
CA SER A 17 -17.15 28.20 -12.94
C SER A 17 -15.68 27.76 -12.95
N CYS A 18 -14.93 27.97 -11.87
CA CYS A 18 -13.49 27.61 -11.85
C CYS A 18 -13.21 26.22 -11.34
N TYR A 19 -14.13 25.60 -10.60
CA TYR A 19 -13.87 24.29 -9.96
C TYR A 19 -13.87 23.14 -10.97
N GLU A 20 -14.75 23.15 -11.95
CA GLU A 20 -14.84 22.09 -12.96
C GLU A 20 -13.62 22.07 -13.92
N LYS A 21 -12.99 23.23 -14.18
CA LYS A 21 -11.80 23.31 -15.04
C LYS A 21 -10.52 22.82 -14.36
N LEU A 22 -10.51 22.72 -13.04
CA LEU A 22 -9.36 22.23 -12.27
C LEU A 22 -9.40 20.71 -12.06
N ASN A 23 -10.57 20.09 -12.25
CA ASN A 23 -10.75 18.63 -12.09
C ASN A 23 -10.56 17.91 -13.42
N ILE A 24 -9.44 18.16 -14.09
CA ILE A 24 -9.07 17.47 -15.34
C ILE A 24 -8.32 16.20 -14.96
N ALA A 25 -8.82 15.06 -15.40
CA ALA A 25 -8.10 13.79 -15.25
C ALA A 25 -6.72 13.90 -15.92
N PRO A 26 -5.64 13.43 -15.31
CA PRO A 26 -4.30 13.48 -15.89
C PRO A 26 -4.29 12.82 -17.26
N PRO A 27 -3.81 13.48 -18.32
CA PRO A 27 -3.92 12.97 -19.69
C PRO A 27 -3.10 11.70 -19.94
N ASN A 28 -2.15 11.38 -19.05
CA ASN A 28 -1.21 10.26 -19.19
C ASN A 28 -1.44 9.13 -18.18
N ARG A 29 -2.54 9.16 -17.42
CA ARG A 29 -2.86 8.13 -16.42
C ARG A 29 -4.34 7.80 -16.47
N ILE A 30 -4.66 6.51 -16.47
CA ILE A 30 -6.04 6.04 -16.32
C ILE A 30 -6.40 6.18 -14.83
N THR A 31 -7.51 6.87 -14.56
CA THR A 31 -8.04 7.01 -13.20
C THR A 31 -8.85 5.77 -12.80
N ASN A 32 -9.07 5.59 -11.50
CA ASN A 32 -9.93 4.51 -11.00
C ASN A 32 -11.33 4.56 -11.58
N ASP A 33 -11.92 5.75 -11.71
CA ASP A 33 -13.25 5.94 -12.29
C ASP A 33 -13.29 5.49 -13.75
N GLN A 34 -12.26 5.82 -14.53
CA GLN A 34 -12.12 5.38 -15.91
C GLN A 34 -11.97 3.86 -16.03
N ILE A 35 -11.22 3.23 -15.11
CA ILE A 35 -11.13 1.77 -15.06
C ILE A 35 -12.49 1.16 -14.75
N GLN A 36 -13.21 1.67 -13.78
CA GLN A 36 -14.54 1.18 -13.44
C GLN A 36 -15.56 1.36 -14.57
N GLU A 37 -15.49 2.47 -15.29
CA GLU A 37 -16.32 2.69 -16.47
C GLU A 37 -15.98 1.71 -17.60
N LEU A 38 -14.70 1.46 -17.85
CA LEU A 38 -14.25 0.46 -18.81
C LEU A 38 -14.71 -0.95 -18.43
N LEU A 39 -14.63 -1.32 -17.16
CA LEU A 39 -15.10 -2.62 -16.67
C LEU A 39 -16.61 -2.79 -16.84
N LYS A 40 -17.38 -1.74 -16.61
CA LYS A 40 -18.85 -1.73 -16.79
C LYS A 40 -19.24 -1.83 -18.27
N SER A 41 -18.54 -1.10 -19.12
CA SER A 41 -18.85 -1.05 -20.56
C SER A 41 -18.29 -2.23 -21.35
N ASN A 42 -17.27 -2.90 -20.86
CA ASN A 42 -16.60 -4.02 -21.52
C ASN A 42 -16.30 -5.17 -20.53
N PRO A 43 -17.32 -5.79 -19.93
CA PRO A 43 -17.11 -6.82 -18.93
C PRO A 43 -16.31 -8.03 -19.45
N GLU A 44 -16.40 -8.32 -20.77
CA GLU A 44 -15.63 -9.38 -21.43
C GLU A 44 -14.12 -9.08 -21.50
N LYS A 45 -13.71 -7.82 -21.31
CA LYS A 45 -12.31 -7.40 -21.28
C LYS A 45 -11.78 -7.19 -19.87
N ALA A 46 -12.59 -7.48 -18.85
CA ALA A 46 -12.24 -7.22 -17.46
C ALA A 46 -10.88 -7.86 -17.07
N GLU A 47 -10.63 -9.08 -17.51
CA GLU A 47 -9.36 -9.77 -17.27
C GLU A 47 -8.17 -9.02 -17.87
N ALA A 48 -8.26 -8.60 -19.12
CA ALA A 48 -7.18 -7.87 -19.79
C ALA A 48 -6.95 -6.48 -19.16
N ILE A 49 -8.01 -5.78 -18.80
CA ILE A 49 -7.93 -4.47 -18.13
C ILE A 49 -7.25 -4.63 -16.78
N MET A 50 -7.67 -5.58 -15.97
CA MET A 50 -7.16 -5.78 -14.62
C MET A 50 -5.77 -6.42 -14.59
N SER A 51 -5.36 -7.14 -15.63
CA SER A 51 -4.03 -7.71 -15.76
C SER A 51 -2.95 -6.62 -15.68
N SER A 52 -3.13 -5.50 -16.36
CA SER A 52 -2.17 -4.38 -16.32
C SER A 52 -2.13 -3.70 -14.94
N VAL A 53 -3.26 -3.62 -14.25
CA VAL A 53 -3.32 -3.06 -12.89
C VAL A 53 -2.63 -3.99 -11.90
N ALA A 54 -2.89 -5.29 -11.98
CA ALA A 54 -2.27 -6.29 -11.13
C ALA A 54 -0.76 -6.41 -11.35
N ALA A 55 -0.30 -6.36 -12.62
CA ALA A 55 1.11 -6.37 -12.95
C ALA A 55 1.89 -5.19 -12.34
N GLY A 56 1.23 -4.06 -12.12
CA GLY A 56 1.82 -2.89 -11.45
C GLY A 56 2.09 -3.08 -9.96
N MET A 57 1.59 -4.15 -9.34
CA MET A 57 1.83 -4.41 -7.91
C MET A 57 3.17 -5.09 -7.64
N VAL A 58 3.62 -5.96 -8.54
CA VAL A 58 4.87 -6.72 -8.35
C VAL A 58 6.11 -5.81 -8.31
N PRO A 59 6.26 -4.79 -9.18
CA PRO A 59 7.42 -3.89 -9.13
C PRO A 59 7.57 -3.10 -7.84
N LEU A 60 6.49 -2.91 -7.06
CA LEU A 60 6.55 -2.21 -5.78
C LEU A 60 7.45 -2.92 -4.75
N PHE A 61 7.69 -4.22 -4.93
CA PHE A 61 8.61 -4.99 -4.09
C PHE A 61 10.07 -4.89 -4.56
N HIS A 62 10.33 -4.59 -5.84
CA HIS A 62 11.62 -4.88 -6.46
C HIS A 62 12.38 -3.68 -7.00
N GLU A 63 11.75 -2.65 -7.53
CA GLU A 63 12.47 -1.89 -8.53
C GLU A 63 12.54 -0.38 -8.36
N LYS A 64 11.85 0.27 -7.47
CA LYS A 64 11.89 1.74 -7.51
C LYS A 64 11.74 2.42 -6.18
N ASP A 65 12.48 3.49 -6.13
CA ASP A 65 12.16 4.65 -5.31
C ASP A 65 10.66 4.84 -5.25
N ILE A 66 10.08 4.43 -4.16
CA ILE A 66 8.64 4.54 -3.93
C ILE A 66 8.23 6.01 -3.92
N ARG A 67 9.20 6.89 -3.75
CA ARG A 67 9.04 8.33 -3.87
C ARG A 67 10.25 9.01 -4.50
N ASP A 68 9.97 9.83 -5.48
CA ASP A 68 10.81 10.94 -5.85
C ASP A 68 10.61 12.05 -4.81
N MET A 69 11.40 12.00 -3.77
CA MET A 69 11.35 12.99 -2.68
C MET A 69 12.06 14.30 -3.06
N GLY A 70 12.45 14.46 -4.33
CA GLY A 70 13.11 15.67 -4.81
C GLY A 70 14.47 15.97 -4.19
N SER A 71 15.00 15.04 -3.40
CA SER A 71 16.37 15.09 -2.85
C SER A 71 17.24 14.06 -3.52
N ALA A 72 18.54 14.33 -3.57
CA ALA A 72 19.54 13.42 -4.16
C ALA A 72 19.69 12.09 -3.39
N ASP A 73 18.92 11.88 -2.34
CA ASP A 73 18.98 10.73 -1.45
C ASP A 73 17.73 9.84 -1.60
N THR A 74 17.57 9.23 -2.76
CA THR A 74 16.51 8.25 -3.06
C THR A 74 16.83 6.83 -2.58
N ARG A 75 17.88 6.66 -1.79
CA ARG A 75 18.57 5.38 -1.52
C ARG A 75 17.86 4.41 -0.58
N TYR A 76 16.75 4.78 0.02
CA TYR A 76 16.22 4.04 1.17
C TYR A 76 14.74 3.64 1.05
N TYR A 77 14.19 3.59 -0.15
CA TYR A 77 12.74 3.54 -0.30
C TYR A 77 12.19 2.30 -1.01
N ASN A 78 13.05 1.34 -1.35
CA ASN A 78 12.60 0.06 -1.88
C ASN A 78 12.61 -1.03 -0.80
N TYR A 79 11.94 -2.14 -1.07
CA TYR A 79 11.84 -3.25 -0.12
C TYR A 79 13.21 -3.87 0.20
N ALA A 80 14.11 -3.98 -0.77
CA ALA A 80 15.43 -4.56 -0.55
C ALA A 80 16.28 -3.71 0.39
N ASP A 81 16.23 -2.39 0.24
CA ASP A 81 16.94 -1.46 1.12
C ASP A 81 16.40 -1.54 2.55
N VAL A 82 15.07 -1.53 2.70
CA VAL A 82 14.43 -1.67 4.01
C VAL A 82 14.75 -3.03 4.66
N ALA A 83 14.77 -4.12 3.89
CA ALA A 83 15.17 -5.43 4.40
C ALA A 83 16.65 -5.45 4.83
N CYS A 84 17.54 -4.78 4.07
CA CYS A 84 18.94 -4.63 4.43
C CYS A 84 19.12 -3.83 5.73
N MET A 85 18.36 -2.75 5.91
CA MET A 85 18.37 -1.98 7.17
C MET A 85 17.98 -2.85 8.37
N ARG A 86 16.90 -3.63 8.24
CA ARG A 86 16.48 -4.55 9.32
C ARG A 86 17.55 -5.59 9.69
N ASN A 87 18.24 -6.14 8.70
CA ASN A 87 19.31 -7.09 8.94
C ASN A 87 20.53 -6.43 9.64
N LEU A 88 20.80 -5.16 9.35
CA LEU A 88 21.80 -4.37 10.07
C LEU A 88 21.40 -4.10 11.52
N GLU A 89 20.14 -3.73 11.74
CA GLU A 89 19.58 -3.49 13.09
C GLU A 89 19.56 -4.78 13.92
N ALA A 90 19.29 -5.92 13.29
CA ALA A 90 19.31 -7.24 13.93
C ALA A 90 20.72 -7.79 14.17
N ASN A 91 21.79 -7.13 13.68
CA ASN A 91 23.18 -7.64 13.64
C ASN A 91 23.36 -8.92 12.80
N ASP A 92 22.46 -9.22 11.90
CA ASP A 92 22.59 -10.37 10.99
C ASP A 92 23.65 -10.10 9.91
N ILE A 93 23.84 -8.84 9.55
CA ILE A 93 24.92 -8.38 8.67
C ILE A 93 25.65 -7.20 9.31
N ALA A 94 26.90 -6.98 8.90
CA ALA A 94 27.70 -5.85 9.36
C ALA A 94 28.19 -5.03 8.16
N ALA A 95 28.07 -3.71 8.25
CA ALA A 95 28.74 -2.83 7.30
C ALA A 95 30.25 -2.83 7.59
N MET A 96 31.04 -3.32 6.63
CA MET A 96 32.50 -3.38 6.74
C MET A 96 33.12 -2.19 6.01
N GLY A 97 33.86 -1.38 6.74
CA GLY A 97 34.71 -0.33 6.18
C GLY A 97 34.41 1.07 6.72
N THR A 98 35.42 1.91 6.70
CA THR A 98 35.39 3.32 7.08
C THR A 98 35.15 4.24 5.88
N ASP A 99 35.25 3.71 4.67
CA ASP A 99 35.03 4.47 3.45
C ASP A 99 33.56 4.40 3.07
N LEU A 100 32.80 5.28 3.67
CA LEU A 100 31.35 5.39 3.56
C LEU A 100 30.93 6.30 2.41
N SER A 101 31.76 6.40 1.38
CA SER A 101 31.43 7.17 0.19
C SER A 101 30.33 6.48 -0.62
N GLY A 102 29.29 7.18 -0.91
CA GLY A 102 28.22 6.71 -1.78
C GLY A 102 27.13 5.90 -1.09
N SER A 103 26.66 4.83 -1.73
CA SER A 103 25.45 4.07 -1.35
C SER A 103 25.54 3.29 -0.03
N VAL A 104 26.72 3.16 0.56
CA VAL A 104 26.93 2.45 1.83
C VAL A 104 26.86 3.37 3.05
N TRP A 105 26.86 4.68 2.83
CA TRP A 105 26.93 5.66 3.92
C TRP A 105 25.74 5.58 4.87
N GLY A 106 24.55 5.41 4.35
CA GLY A 106 23.38 5.22 5.17
C GLY A 106 23.33 3.90 5.93
N MET A 107 23.91 2.82 5.37
CA MET A 107 23.92 1.50 6.01
C MET A 107 24.79 1.45 7.26
N ALA A 108 25.88 2.20 7.33
CA ALA A 108 26.75 2.22 8.51
C ALA A 108 26.06 2.85 9.73
N GLU A 109 25.14 3.75 9.52
CA GLU A 109 24.37 4.38 10.61
C GLU A 109 23.40 3.40 11.26
N TYR A 110 22.95 2.36 10.55
CA TYR A 110 22.02 1.35 11.08
C TYR A 110 22.69 0.31 11.98
N ASN A 111 23.99 0.21 11.99
CA ASN A 111 24.73 -0.58 12.99
C ASN A 111 24.73 0.05 14.38
N LEU A 112 24.28 1.28 14.49
CA LEU A 112 24.08 1.98 15.76
C LEU A 112 22.61 1.85 16.15
N ILE A 113 22.36 1.77 17.45
CA ILE A 113 20.98 1.76 17.98
C ILE A 113 20.26 2.99 17.47
N THR A 114 19.37 2.80 16.50
CA THR A 114 18.56 3.86 15.94
C THR A 114 17.35 4.07 16.81
N VAL A 115 17.23 5.25 17.34
CA VAL A 115 16.01 5.67 18.02
C VAL A 115 15.07 6.22 16.95
N PHE A 116 13.96 5.54 16.73
CA PHE A 116 12.89 6.03 15.86
C PHE A 116 12.25 7.27 16.50
N GLY A 117 12.72 8.45 16.11
CA GLY A 117 12.20 9.73 16.52
C GLY A 117 11.36 10.40 15.43
N GLU A 118 10.58 11.40 15.80
CA GLU A 118 9.70 12.16 14.89
C GLU A 118 10.47 12.82 13.74
N HIS A 119 11.75 13.09 13.92
CA HIS A 119 12.64 13.72 12.94
C HIS A 119 13.72 12.80 12.41
N ASP A 120 13.58 11.47 12.62
CA ASP A 120 14.54 10.51 12.12
C ASP A 120 14.22 10.18 10.65
N ASP A 121 15.17 10.43 9.77
CA ASP A 121 15.06 10.14 8.32
C ASP A 121 14.91 8.63 8.02
N LYS A 122 15.07 7.77 9.01
CA LYS A 122 14.97 6.31 8.90
C LYS A 122 13.56 5.77 9.05
N VAL A 123 12.69 6.48 9.77
CA VAL A 123 11.27 6.09 9.93
C VAL A 123 10.47 6.22 8.65
N PRO A 124 10.60 7.32 7.87
CA PRO A 124 9.84 7.51 6.65
C PRO A 124 9.92 6.37 5.64
N PRO A 125 11.09 5.75 5.34
CA PRO A 125 11.17 4.62 4.41
C PRO A 125 10.24 3.46 4.76
N TYR A 126 10.25 3.00 6.00
CA TYR A 126 9.38 1.93 6.47
C TYR A 126 7.90 2.27 6.35
N TRP A 127 7.56 3.50 6.73
CA TRP A 127 6.20 4.00 6.69
C TRP A 127 5.67 4.14 5.26
N TYR A 128 6.44 4.79 4.40
CA TYR A 128 6.03 5.03 3.02
C TYR A 128 5.95 3.75 2.20
N LEU A 129 6.93 2.85 2.34
CA LEU A 129 6.88 1.54 1.69
C LEU A 129 5.55 0.83 1.96
N CYS A 130 5.14 0.80 3.22
CA CYS A 130 3.89 0.13 3.59
C CYS A 130 2.66 0.82 2.99
N TRP A 131 2.55 2.14 3.15
CA TRP A 131 1.36 2.87 2.72
C TRP A 131 1.22 2.96 1.21
N ASP A 132 2.31 3.02 0.46
CA ASP A 132 2.26 3.01 -0.99
C ASP A 132 1.78 1.65 -1.52
N ASN A 133 2.25 0.56 -0.94
CA ASN A 133 1.78 -0.79 -1.27
C ASN A 133 0.31 -1.04 -0.84
N ILE A 134 -0.08 -0.58 0.34
CA ILE A 134 -1.48 -0.64 0.79
C ILE A 134 -2.38 0.17 -0.16
N THR A 135 -1.92 1.34 -0.58
CA THR A 135 -2.66 2.19 -1.53
C THR A 135 -2.84 1.50 -2.88
N ALA A 136 -1.78 0.88 -3.40
CA ALA A 136 -1.85 0.13 -4.65
C ALA A 136 -2.80 -1.08 -4.54
N ALA A 137 -2.72 -1.82 -3.43
CA ALA A 137 -3.63 -2.91 -3.14
C ALA A 137 -5.09 -2.45 -3.07
N ASN A 138 -5.36 -1.34 -2.40
CA ASN A 138 -6.70 -0.78 -2.32
C ASN A 138 -7.23 -0.36 -3.71
N LYS A 139 -6.42 0.28 -4.54
CA LYS A 139 -6.79 0.62 -5.94
C LYS A 139 -7.18 -0.63 -6.74
N LEU A 140 -6.42 -1.71 -6.62
CA LEU A 140 -6.73 -2.97 -7.29
C LEU A 140 -8.05 -3.55 -6.76
N LEU A 141 -8.23 -3.59 -5.44
CA LEU A 141 -9.40 -4.20 -4.79
C LEU A 141 -10.69 -3.42 -5.03
N ASP A 142 -10.64 -2.10 -5.12
CA ASP A 142 -11.80 -1.24 -5.43
C ASP A 142 -12.35 -1.53 -6.82
N ASN A 143 -11.48 -1.94 -7.77
CA ASN A 143 -11.89 -2.32 -9.12
C ASN A 143 -12.31 -3.79 -9.23
N LEU A 144 -12.10 -4.61 -8.21
CA LEU A 144 -12.41 -6.03 -8.18
C LEU A 144 -13.36 -6.41 -7.02
N PRO A 145 -14.53 -5.76 -6.87
CA PRO A 145 -15.54 -6.27 -5.94
C PRO A 145 -15.98 -7.67 -6.40
N MET A 146 -16.45 -8.51 -5.46
CA MET A 146 -16.85 -9.89 -5.80
C MET A 146 -17.92 -9.96 -6.89
N SER A 147 -18.74 -8.92 -7.05
CA SER A 147 -19.70 -8.80 -8.16
C SER A 147 -19.04 -8.71 -9.54
N THR A 148 -17.84 -8.15 -9.62
CA THR A 148 -17.04 -8.08 -10.86
C THR A 148 -16.21 -9.35 -11.05
N VAL A 149 -15.68 -9.90 -9.96
CA VAL A 149 -14.82 -11.10 -9.97
C VAL A 149 -15.61 -12.33 -10.39
N GLY A 150 -16.80 -12.56 -9.81
CA GLY A 150 -17.64 -13.72 -10.13
C GLY A 150 -16.87 -15.03 -10.06
N ASP A 151 -17.05 -15.86 -11.08
CA ASP A 151 -16.36 -17.15 -11.22
C ASP A 151 -15.06 -17.09 -12.06
N ASN A 152 -14.63 -15.89 -12.48
CA ASN A 152 -13.43 -15.72 -13.27
C ASN A 152 -12.17 -16.00 -12.45
N LYS A 153 -11.45 -17.08 -12.79
CA LYS A 153 -10.25 -17.54 -12.07
C LYS A 153 -9.14 -16.48 -12.05
N LYS A 154 -8.92 -15.79 -13.17
CA LYS A 154 -7.89 -14.72 -13.23
C LYS A 154 -8.24 -13.53 -12.37
N LEU A 155 -9.48 -13.08 -12.36
CA LEU A 155 -9.92 -11.99 -11.50
C LEU A 155 -9.87 -12.38 -10.02
N LYS A 156 -10.16 -13.64 -9.67
CA LYS A 156 -9.95 -14.20 -8.32
C LYS A 156 -8.47 -14.12 -7.93
N GLN A 157 -7.56 -14.53 -8.80
CA GLN A 157 -6.12 -14.40 -8.59
C GLN A 157 -5.72 -12.95 -8.32
N TYR A 158 -6.13 -12.02 -9.18
CA TYR A 158 -5.78 -10.60 -9.02
C TYR A 158 -6.35 -10.00 -7.73
N ARG A 159 -7.58 -10.36 -7.36
CA ARG A 159 -8.14 -9.95 -6.09
C ARG A 159 -7.36 -10.51 -4.90
N ALA A 160 -6.95 -11.78 -4.96
CA ALA A 160 -6.13 -12.40 -3.93
C ALA A 160 -4.77 -11.71 -3.78
N MET A 161 -4.12 -11.33 -4.90
CA MET A 161 -2.88 -10.53 -4.89
C MET A 161 -3.08 -9.22 -4.12
N GLY A 162 -4.16 -8.49 -4.37
CA GLY A 162 -4.46 -7.26 -3.64
C GLY A 162 -4.68 -7.48 -2.15
N LEU A 163 -5.42 -8.54 -1.79
CA LEU A 163 -5.72 -8.86 -0.39
C LEU A 163 -4.46 -9.25 0.39
N VAL A 164 -3.62 -10.14 -0.16
CA VAL A 164 -2.40 -10.56 0.53
C VAL A 164 -1.39 -9.43 0.63
N THR A 165 -1.22 -8.61 -0.41
CA THR A 165 -0.34 -7.45 -0.37
C THR A 165 -0.79 -6.48 0.73
N ARG A 166 -2.08 -6.19 0.82
CA ARG A 166 -2.62 -5.36 1.90
C ARG A 166 -2.37 -5.97 3.27
N ALA A 167 -2.66 -7.26 3.45
CA ALA A 167 -2.43 -7.96 4.70
C ALA A 167 -0.96 -7.93 5.12
N TYR A 168 -0.06 -8.24 4.19
CA TYR A 168 1.39 -8.26 4.41
C TYR A 168 1.90 -6.90 4.91
N PHE A 169 1.56 -5.81 4.23
CA PHE A 169 2.07 -4.49 4.61
C PHE A 169 1.40 -3.94 5.89
N TYR A 170 0.17 -4.32 6.19
CA TYR A 170 -0.41 -4.03 7.51
C TYR A 170 0.30 -4.82 8.62
N ASN A 171 0.64 -6.08 8.39
CA ASN A 171 1.45 -6.86 9.34
C ASN A 171 2.83 -6.23 9.53
N TYR A 172 3.47 -5.82 8.43
CA TYR A 172 4.75 -5.14 8.47
C TYR A 172 4.71 -3.81 9.25
N LEU A 173 3.62 -3.03 9.12
CA LEU A 173 3.38 -1.85 9.95
C LEU A 173 3.26 -2.22 11.43
N MET A 174 2.54 -3.30 11.76
CA MET A 174 2.40 -3.75 13.14
C MET A 174 3.74 -4.19 13.73
N GLU A 175 4.56 -4.91 12.97
CA GLU A 175 5.89 -5.34 13.41
C GLU A 175 6.84 -4.18 13.69
N ASN A 176 6.77 -3.10 12.90
CA ASN A 176 7.71 -1.99 13.01
C ASN A 176 7.22 -0.84 13.91
N PHE A 177 5.92 -0.65 14.04
CA PHE A 177 5.34 0.51 14.73
C PHE A 177 4.45 0.15 15.92
N GLN A 178 4.45 -1.13 16.33
CA GLN A 178 3.78 -1.60 17.52
C GLN A 178 4.70 -2.54 18.33
N GLN A 179 4.39 -2.73 19.59
CA GLN A 179 5.05 -3.74 20.41
C GLN A 179 4.77 -5.15 19.87
N ALA A 180 5.68 -6.07 20.11
CA ALA A 180 5.53 -7.46 19.71
C ALA A 180 4.17 -8.03 20.16
N TYR A 181 3.53 -8.78 19.24
CA TYR A 181 2.26 -9.45 19.51
C TYR A 181 2.34 -10.38 20.72
N MET A 182 3.44 -11.13 20.83
CA MET A 182 3.74 -11.96 21.99
C MET A 182 4.83 -11.31 22.83
N LEU A 183 4.57 -11.13 24.10
CA LEU A 183 5.53 -10.66 25.08
C LEU A 183 5.53 -11.63 26.25
N ASP A 184 6.69 -12.16 26.59
CA ASP A 184 6.85 -13.13 27.68
C ASP A 184 5.92 -14.37 27.56
N GLY A 185 5.68 -14.81 26.32
CA GLY A 185 4.81 -15.96 26.02
C GLY A 185 3.32 -15.68 26.08
N GLN A 186 2.91 -14.43 26.27
CA GLN A 186 1.50 -14.02 26.31
C GLN A 186 1.17 -13.03 25.21
N ALA A 187 -0.09 -13.06 24.74
CA ALA A 187 -0.58 -12.10 23.75
C ALA A 187 -0.55 -10.68 24.34
N ASN A 188 0.07 -9.75 23.61
CA ASN A 188 0.32 -8.37 24.05
C ASN A 188 -0.37 -7.36 23.15
N TYR A 189 -1.67 -7.49 22.96
CA TYR A 189 -2.44 -6.55 22.12
C TYR A 189 -3.64 -5.91 22.81
N ASP A 190 -3.95 -6.34 24.05
CA ASP A 190 -5.05 -5.78 24.80
C ASP A 190 -4.79 -4.30 25.10
N ASN A 191 -5.79 -3.45 24.79
CA ASN A 191 -5.73 -2.02 24.96
C ASN A 191 -4.58 -1.30 24.20
N LYS A 192 -3.96 -1.95 23.22
CA LYS A 192 -2.96 -1.35 22.34
C LYS A 192 -3.61 -0.78 21.08
N LEU A 193 -3.03 0.32 20.59
CA LEU A 193 -3.43 0.89 19.32
C LEU A 193 -2.77 0.12 18.17
N GLY A 194 -3.58 -0.24 17.18
CA GLY A 194 -3.13 -0.81 15.91
C GLY A 194 -2.84 0.28 14.87
N MET A 195 -3.29 0.06 13.64
CA MET A 195 -3.08 0.98 12.52
C MET A 195 -4.40 1.62 12.08
N MET A 196 -4.32 2.69 11.30
CA MET A 196 -5.47 3.27 10.62
C MET A 196 -5.92 2.32 9.51
N LEU A 197 -7.14 1.77 9.58
CA LEU A 197 -7.63 0.78 8.61
C LEU A 197 -8.23 1.48 7.38
N TYR A 198 -7.41 1.67 6.36
CA TYR A 198 -7.83 2.14 5.04
C TYR A 198 -8.01 0.94 4.11
N THR A 199 -9.26 0.70 3.68
CA THR A 199 -9.65 -0.47 2.89
C THR A 199 -10.10 -0.11 1.47
N SER A 200 -10.06 1.17 1.11
CA SER A 200 -10.37 1.72 -0.20
C SER A 200 -9.41 2.85 -0.54
N PHE A 201 -9.30 3.16 -1.81
CA PHE A 201 -8.53 4.30 -2.29
C PHE A 201 -9.46 5.50 -2.53
N ASP A 202 -9.34 6.49 -1.67
CA ASP A 202 -9.97 7.79 -1.84
C ASP A 202 -8.97 8.88 -1.42
N PRO A 203 -8.46 9.69 -2.36
CA PRO A 203 -7.50 10.74 -2.05
C PRO A 203 -8.08 11.86 -1.18
N GLN A 204 -9.40 11.96 -1.08
CA GLN A 204 -10.09 12.94 -0.24
C GLN A 204 -10.62 12.32 1.07
N GLN A 205 -10.29 11.06 1.32
CA GLN A 205 -10.72 10.37 2.54
C GLN A 205 -10.18 11.09 3.79
N PRO A 206 -11.04 11.38 4.78
CA PRO A 206 -10.60 12.01 6.01
C PRO A 206 -9.64 11.09 6.78
N TYR A 207 -8.77 11.70 7.56
CA TYR A 207 -7.88 10.97 8.44
C TYR A 207 -8.67 10.12 9.41
N LYS A 208 -8.28 8.83 9.50
CA LYS A 208 -8.87 7.88 10.45
C LYS A 208 -8.03 7.83 11.73
N ALA A 209 -8.70 7.66 12.85
CA ALA A 209 -8.04 7.28 14.08
C ALA A 209 -7.42 5.87 13.92
N ARG A 210 -6.41 5.57 14.73
CA ARG A 210 -5.86 4.21 14.82
C ARG A 210 -6.93 3.27 15.38
N ALA A 211 -7.11 2.12 14.73
CA ALA A 211 -7.88 1.02 15.28
C ALA A 211 -7.14 0.39 16.47
N SER A 212 -7.78 -0.50 17.20
CA SER A 212 -7.08 -1.33 18.17
C SER A 212 -6.12 -2.31 17.49
N ALA A 213 -5.14 -2.81 18.23
CA ALA A 213 -4.25 -3.86 17.73
C ALA A 213 -5.02 -5.14 17.37
N ALA A 214 -6.00 -5.52 18.19
CA ALA A 214 -6.87 -6.66 17.91
C ALA A 214 -7.62 -6.50 16.59
N GLU A 215 -8.32 -5.38 16.37
CA GLU A 215 -9.02 -5.11 15.11
C GLU A 215 -8.09 -5.10 13.90
N THR A 216 -6.84 -4.63 14.08
CA THR A 216 -5.85 -4.64 13.02
C THR A 216 -5.44 -6.06 12.66
N TYR A 217 -5.10 -6.90 13.64
CA TYR A 217 -4.75 -8.31 13.41
C TYR A 217 -5.92 -9.13 12.88
N ASP A 218 -7.14 -8.91 13.36
CA ASP A 218 -8.34 -9.56 12.83
C ASP A 218 -8.56 -9.22 11.35
N SER A 219 -8.30 -7.96 10.98
CA SER A 219 -8.38 -7.51 9.58
C SER A 219 -7.31 -8.20 8.73
N ILE A 220 -6.06 -8.26 9.20
CA ILE A 220 -4.95 -8.94 8.52
C ILE A 220 -5.31 -10.42 8.28
N LEU A 221 -5.75 -11.13 9.33
CA LEU A 221 -6.15 -12.53 9.24
C LEU A 221 -7.33 -12.76 8.30
N LYS A 222 -8.31 -11.87 8.31
CA LYS A 222 -9.46 -11.92 7.39
C LYS A 222 -9.02 -11.82 5.94
N TRP A 223 -8.18 -10.84 5.62
CA TRP A 223 -7.70 -10.62 4.25
C TRP A 223 -6.82 -11.78 3.77
N SER A 224 -5.92 -12.28 4.63
CA SER A 224 -5.07 -13.42 4.30
C SER A 224 -5.88 -14.69 4.04
N LYS A 225 -6.87 -14.99 4.87
CA LYS A 225 -7.77 -16.14 4.66
C LYS A 225 -8.59 -16.02 3.38
N GLU A 226 -9.11 -14.83 3.07
CA GLU A 226 -9.82 -14.58 1.81
C GLU A 226 -8.88 -14.75 0.62
N ALA A 227 -7.64 -14.26 0.69
CA ALA A 227 -6.64 -14.41 -0.37
C ALA A 227 -6.32 -15.89 -0.64
N VAL A 228 -6.06 -16.68 0.39
CA VAL A 228 -5.81 -18.13 0.28
C VAL A 228 -6.99 -18.85 -0.38
N THR A 229 -8.21 -18.50 0.01
CA THR A 229 -9.43 -19.10 -0.56
C THR A 229 -9.53 -18.78 -2.04
N LEU A 230 -9.36 -17.52 -2.42
CA LEU A 230 -9.45 -17.09 -3.81
C LEU A 230 -8.33 -17.67 -4.68
N MET A 231 -7.10 -17.80 -4.17
CA MET A 231 -6.00 -18.47 -4.90
C MET A 231 -6.32 -19.94 -5.19
N LYS A 232 -6.88 -20.66 -4.19
CA LYS A 232 -7.32 -22.05 -4.39
C LYS A 232 -8.45 -22.16 -5.40
N GLU A 233 -9.44 -21.28 -5.33
CA GLU A 233 -10.55 -21.24 -6.30
C GLU A 233 -10.07 -20.83 -7.70
N ALA A 234 -9.03 -20.04 -7.80
CA ALA A 234 -8.37 -19.68 -9.04
C ALA A 234 -7.47 -20.80 -9.60
N GLU A 235 -7.30 -21.90 -8.84
CA GLU A 235 -6.38 -23.01 -9.15
C GLU A 235 -4.93 -22.57 -9.30
N VAL A 236 -4.53 -21.51 -8.58
CA VAL A 236 -3.14 -21.05 -8.50
C VAL A 236 -2.46 -21.80 -7.36
N GLY A 237 -1.44 -22.57 -7.71
CA GLY A 237 -0.62 -23.30 -6.74
C GLY A 237 0.62 -22.53 -6.31
N TYR A 238 1.66 -23.27 -5.96
CA TYR A 238 3.00 -22.75 -5.72
C TYR A 238 3.73 -22.63 -7.05
N THR A 239 4.33 -21.47 -7.32
CA THR A 239 5.14 -21.27 -8.53
C THR A 239 6.63 -21.36 -8.19
N SER A 240 7.47 -21.54 -9.22
CA SER A 240 8.92 -21.48 -9.06
C SER A 240 9.48 -20.08 -9.28
N ASP A 241 8.66 -19.14 -9.72
CA ASP A 241 9.05 -17.76 -9.92
C ASP A 241 8.95 -17.00 -8.60
N ILE A 242 10.09 -16.53 -8.10
CA ILE A 242 10.18 -15.77 -6.84
C ILE A 242 9.51 -14.39 -6.92
N THR A 243 9.16 -13.94 -8.10
CA THR A 243 8.45 -12.65 -8.30
C THR A 243 6.94 -12.80 -8.28
N ASP A 244 6.42 -14.03 -8.32
CA ASP A 244 4.98 -14.27 -8.33
C ASP A 244 4.36 -14.16 -6.93
N ILE A 245 3.24 -13.47 -6.86
CA ILE A 245 2.36 -13.53 -5.70
C ILE A 245 1.45 -14.74 -5.87
N ASP A 246 1.84 -15.87 -5.31
CA ASP A 246 1.21 -17.17 -5.44
C ASP A 246 0.55 -17.65 -4.11
N LEU A 247 0.15 -18.92 -4.08
CA LEU A 247 -0.41 -19.51 -2.87
C LEU A 247 0.60 -19.57 -1.70
N GLY A 248 1.91 -19.63 -1.99
CA GLY A 248 2.97 -19.61 -0.98
C GLY A 248 2.97 -18.28 -0.23
N VAL A 249 2.96 -17.16 -0.94
CA VAL A 249 2.90 -15.82 -0.37
C VAL A 249 1.62 -15.62 0.45
N CYS A 250 0.47 -16.13 -0.03
CA CYS A 250 -0.79 -16.05 0.70
C CYS A 250 -0.79 -16.84 2.02
N ASN A 251 -0.07 -17.97 2.09
CA ASN A 251 0.03 -18.79 3.29
C ASN A 251 1.10 -18.30 4.28
N PHE A 252 2.06 -17.48 3.83
CA PHE A 252 3.13 -16.95 4.68
C PHE A 252 2.63 -15.90 5.66
N ASN A 253 1.58 -15.17 5.33
CA ASN A 253 0.90 -14.23 6.22
C ASN A 253 -0.06 -14.98 7.15
#